data_d52f1f5cfc7e9e4cd7ab7a6e24ea63aa
#
_entry.id   d52f1f5cfc7e9e4cd7ab7a6e24ea63aa
#
_cell.length_a   1.000
_cell.length_b   1.000
_cell.length_c   1.000
_cell.angle_alpha   90.00
_cell.angle_beta   90.00
_cell.angle_gamma   90.00
#
_symmetry.space_group_name_H-M   'P 1'
#
loop_
_entity.id
_entity.type
_entity.pdbx_description
1 polymer ?
#
loop_
_entity_poly.entity_id
_entity_poly.type
_entity_poly.pdbx_seq_one_letter_code
_entity_poly.pdbx_strand_id
1 'polypeptide(L)'
;VYGGQSNIVTWGAATDPDGDAVTYTLERQVDGGDWSQIYTGSALSYTDTVTRGWTSVAYRVKAVDSRSASGPYATSPTRTVNNNLAPTVTCSQASGTNLGTKNTGFSIDYSVSDPDGDTVTVKEAIDGEVKRTFTATPGTTYTFQVTGETFMKVLNGDHTLTITANDTKMDTVHKLLFKKEITAAMITLTEPVEADAKIAVCVLSVNGSIPADANFKVEVTNNGKDTTPTWEDCTNAVKTGVNHVFTNST
;
A
#
# COMPACT_ATOMS: atom_id res chain seq x y z
N VAL A 1 3.72 -16.62 -19.82
CA VAL A 1 4.57 -15.51 -20.27
C VAL A 1 3.79 -14.20 -20.21
N TYR A 2 4.46 -13.05 -20.20
CA TYR A 2 3.83 -11.73 -20.09
C TYR A 2 4.00 -10.92 -21.37
N GLY A 3 2.92 -10.30 -21.83
CA GLY A 3 2.93 -9.39 -22.97
C GLY A 3 3.77 -8.14 -22.68
N GLY A 4 4.59 -7.72 -23.63
CA GLY A 4 5.52 -6.60 -23.51
C GLY A 4 6.85 -6.94 -22.82
N GLN A 5 7.08 -8.21 -22.43
CA GLN A 5 8.30 -8.63 -21.75
C GLN A 5 9.15 -9.56 -22.60
N SER A 6 10.45 -9.63 -22.31
CA SER A 6 11.38 -10.56 -22.92
C SER A 6 11.19 -11.97 -22.37
N ASN A 7 11.24 -12.96 -23.27
CA ASN A 7 11.17 -14.37 -22.96
C ASN A 7 12.41 -15.06 -23.51
N ILE A 8 13.17 -15.78 -22.67
CA ILE A 8 14.34 -16.51 -23.07
C ILE A 8 13.93 -17.93 -23.47
N VAL A 9 14.16 -18.27 -24.74
CA VAL A 9 13.93 -19.62 -25.29
C VAL A 9 15.27 -20.34 -25.35
N THR A 10 15.33 -21.53 -24.80
CA THR A 10 16.59 -22.35 -24.77
C THR A 10 16.32 -23.74 -25.36
N TRP A 11 17.35 -24.34 -25.94
CA TRP A 11 17.31 -25.70 -26.47
C TRP A 11 18.62 -26.46 -26.25
N GLY A 12 18.57 -27.76 -26.37
CA GLY A 12 19.76 -28.62 -26.29
C GLY A 12 20.58 -28.60 -27.55
N ALA A 13 21.89 -28.84 -27.41
CA ALA A 13 22.78 -29.01 -28.55
C ALA A 13 22.43 -30.30 -29.32
N ALA A 14 22.43 -30.21 -30.64
CA ALA A 14 22.38 -31.35 -31.54
C ALA A 14 23.81 -31.69 -32.05
N THR A 15 24.03 -32.98 -32.38
CA THR A 15 25.23 -33.46 -33.01
C THR A 15 24.89 -33.97 -34.42
N ASP A 16 25.75 -33.67 -35.35
CA ASP A 16 25.67 -34.23 -36.72
C ASP A 16 26.46 -35.54 -36.80
N PRO A 17 25.87 -36.62 -37.39
CA PRO A 17 26.57 -37.92 -37.53
C PRO A 17 27.85 -37.87 -38.34
N ASP A 18 27.90 -36.99 -39.35
CA ASP A 18 29.05 -36.82 -40.23
C ASP A 18 30.06 -35.79 -39.70
N GLY A 19 29.74 -35.15 -38.55
CA GLY A 19 30.62 -34.15 -37.90
C GLY A 19 30.50 -32.76 -38.51
N ASP A 20 29.50 -32.49 -39.32
CA ASP A 20 29.26 -31.18 -39.92
C ASP A 20 28.84 -30.14 -38.85
N ALA A 21 29.15 -28.88 -39.12
CA ALA A 21 28.77 -27.78 -38.23
C ALA A 21 27.25 -27.61 -38.24
N VAL A 22 26.66 -27.48 -37.03
CA VAL A 22 25.21 -27.37 -36.81
C VAL A 22 24.83 -25.94 -36.49
N THR A 23 23.78 -25.49 -37.15
CA THR A 23 23.04 -24.25 -36.80
C THR A 23 21.59 -24.58 -36.44
N TYR A 24 20.91 -23.65 -35.81
CA TYR A 24 19.54 -23.83 -35.37
C TYR A 24 18.62 -22.83 -36.03
N THR A 25 17.44 -23.29 -36.49
CA THR A 25 16.36 -22.44 -36.96
C THR A 25 15.27 -22.47 -35.91
N LEU A 26 15.01 -21.32 -35.28
CA LEU A 26 13.93 -21.14 -34.29
C LEU A 26 12.76 -20.44 -34.96
N GLU A 27 11.59 -20.99 -34.78
CA GLU A 27 10.34 -20.42 -35.24
C GLU A 27 9.38 -20.17 -34.06
N ARG A 28 8.54 -19.16 -34.19
CA ARG A 28 7.52 -18.77 -33.25
C ARG A 28 6.15 -18.90 -33.92
N GLN A 29 5.17 -19.38 -33.14
CA GLN A 29 3.76 -19.37 -33.48
C GLN A 29 3.03 -18.45 -32.50
N VAL A 30 2.22 -17.54 -33.01
CA VAL A 30 1.40 -16.60 -32.22
C VAL A 30 -0.06 -16.95 -32.46
N ASP A 31 -0.85 -17.06 -31.40
CA ASP A 31 -2.31 -17.25 -31.39
C ASP A 31 -2.79 -18.43 -32.27
N GLY A 32 -1.96 -19.49 -32.36
CA GLY A 32 -2.27 -20.66 -33.16
C GLY A 32 -2.16 -20.44 -34.68
N GLY A 33 -1.68 -19.27 -35.13
CA GLY A 33 -1.45 -18.95 -36.53
C GLY A 33 -0.23 -19.67 -37.14
N ASP A 34 0.34 -19.12 -38.20
CA ASP A 34 1.47 -19.70 -38.89
C ASP A 34 2.80 -19.60 -38.11
N TRP A 35 3.68 -20.56 -38.32
CA TRP A 35 5.05 -20.54 -37.81
C TRP A 35 5.91 -19.53 -38.56
N SER A 36 6.54 -18.63 -37.83
CA SER A 36 7.46 -17.60 -38.37
C SER A 36 8.87 -17.81 -37.84
N GLN A 37 9.87 -17.83 -38.70
CA GLN A 37 11.28 -17.88 -38.30
C GLN A 37 11.67 -16.57 -37.60
N ILE A 38 12.22 -16.68 -36.39
CA ILE A 38 12.68 -15.55 -35.58
C ILE A 38 14.18 -15.56 -35.30
N TYR A 39 14.85 -16.69 -35.50
CA TYR A 39 16.28 -16.81 -35.32
C TYR A 39 16.88 -17.89 -36.22
N THR A 40 18.12 -17.67 -36.64
CA THR A 40 19.02 -18.68 -37.19
C THR A 40 20.43 -18.41 -36.69
N GLY A 41 21.18 -19.47 -36.31
CA GLY A 41 22.54 -19.34 -35.79
C GLY A 41 22.96 -20.53 -34.96
N SER A 42 24.18 -20.48 -34.38
CA SER A 42 24.78 -21.56 -33.59
C SER A 42 24.52 -21.48 -32.08
N ALA A 43 23.93 -20.38 -31.58
CA ALA A 43 23.63 -20.24 -30.15
C ALA A 43 22.53 -21.24 -29.71
N LEU A 44 22.54 -21.60 -28.44
CA LEU A 44 21.55 -22.51 -27.82
C LEU A 44 20.45 -21.76 -27.07
N SER A 45 20.36 -20.46 -27.29
CA SER A 45 19.32 -19.62 -26.71
C SER A 45 19.00 -18.43 -27.60
N TYR A 46 17.80 -17.92 -27.46
CA TYR A 46 17.35 -16.69 -28.11
C TYR A 46 16.41 -15.93 -27.17
N THR A 47 16.56 -14.61 -27.09
CA THR A 47 15.66 -13.75 -26.33
C THR A 47 14.63 -13.16 -27.28
N ASP A 48 13.39 -13.57 -27.13
CA ASP A 48 12.25 -13.06 -27.88
C ASP A 48 11.48 -12.03 -27.07
N THR A 49 10.86 -11.05 -27.72
CA THR A 49 9.94 -10.12 -27.07
C THR A 49 8.51 -10.56 -27.35
N VAL A 50 7.80 -10.93 -26.29
CA VAL A 50 6.37 -11.27 -26.39
C VAL A 50 5.58 -9.98 -26.56
N THR A 51 4.90 -9.83 -27.68
CA THR A 51 4.13 -8.60 -27.94
C THR A 51 2.86 -8.60 -27.11
N ARG A 52 2.53 -7.43 -26.55
CA ARG A 52 1.25 -7.24 -25.87
C ARG A 52 0.08 -7.39 -26.84
N GLY A 53 -1.00 -8.02 -26.38
CA GLY A 53 -2.17 -8.32 -27.18
C GLY A 53 -2.17 -9.73 -27.79
N TRP A 54 -1.05 -10.46 -27.80
CA TRP A 54 -1.08 -11.89 -28.10
C TRP A 54 -1.82 -12.64 -26.99
N THR A 55 -2.54 -13.70 -27.36
CA THR A 55 -3.23 -14.56 -26.38
C THR A 55 -2.39 -15.80 -26.05
N SER A 56 -1.57 -16.25 -27.00
CA SER A 56 -0.70 -17.42 -26.83
C SER A 56 0.56 -17.34 -27.67
N VAL A 57 1.62 -18.06 -27.25
CA VAL A 57 2.86 -18.22 -27.99
C VAL A 57 3.41 -19.63 -27.82
N ALA A 58 3.93 -20.20 -28.89
CA ALA A 58 4.70 -21.43 -28.89
C ALA A 58 5.97 -21.25 -29.73
N TYR A 59 6.95 -22.10 -29.47
CA TYR A 59 8.24 -22.09 -30.18
C TYR A 59 8.55 -23.49 -30.69
N ARG A 60 9.23 -23.56 -31.82
CA ARG A 60 9.86 -24.80 -32.30
C ARG A 60 11.24 -24.52 -32.89
N VAL A 61 12.12 -25.45 -32.71
CA VAL A 61 13.49 -25.34 -33.18
C VAL A 61 13.90 -26.63 -33.94
N LYS A 62 14.67 -26.49 -34.99
CA LYS A 62 15.35 -27.61 -35.68
C LYS A 62 16.81 -27.31 -35.84
N ALA A 63 17.60 -28.37 -35.85
CA ALA A 63 19.00 -28.32 -36.24
C ALA A 63 19.14 -28.43 -37.77
N VAL A 64 20.09 -27.70 -38.32
CA VAL A 64 20.44 -27.70 -39.76
C VAL A 64 21.96 -27.78 -39.86
N ASP A 65 22.48 -28.73 -40.63
CA ASP A 65 23.92 -28.87 -40.89
C ASP A 65 24.43 -27.86 -41.92
N SER A 66 25.73 -27.86 -42.17
CA SER A 66 26.38 -27.01 -43.17
C SER A 66 26.05 -27.38 -44.63
N ARG A 67 25.46 -28.54 -44.89
CA ARG A 67 25.00 -29.03 -46.17
C ARG A 67 23.50 -28.89 -46.38
N SER A 68 22.78 -28.23 -45.45
CA SER A 68 21.36 -27.97 -45.49
C SER A 68 20.44 -29.18 -45.18
N ALA A 69 20.99 -30.30 -44.68
CA ALA A 69 20.13 -31.34 -44.10
C ALA A 69 19.60 -30.87 -42.75
N SER A 70 18.36 -31.20 -42.44
CA SER A 70 17.71 -30.71 -41.22
C SER A 70 17.04 -31.84 -40.44
N GLY A 71 17.20 -31.76 -39.12
CA GLY A 71 16.51 -32.65 -38.19
C GLY A 71 15.02 -32.28 -38.01
N PRO A 72 14.30 -33.09 -37.25
CA PRO A 72 12.92 -32.81 -36.90
C PRO A 72 12.83 -31.57 -36.01
N TYR A 73 11.63 -30.91 -36.00
CA TYR A 73 11.36 -29.85 -35.04
C TYR A 73 11.14 -30.42 -33.64
N ALA A 74 11.79 -29.80 -32.65
CA ALA A 74 11.43 -29.90 -31.27
C ALA A 74 10.50 -28.72 -30.95
N THR A 75 9.27 -29.00 -30.47
CA THR A 75 8.21 -27.99 -30.24
C THR A 75 7.94 -27.84 -28.75
N SER A 76 7.87 -26.60 -28.28
CA SER A 76 7.47 -26.29 -26.91
C SER A 76 5.96 -26.46 -26.72
N PRO A 77 5.49 -26.63 -25.46
CA PRO A 77 4.09 -26.40 -25.17
C PRO A 77 3.68 -24.97 -25.49
N THR A 78 2.42 -24.77 -25.92
CA THR A 78 1.82 -23.45 -26.06
C THR A 78 1.69 -22.79 -24.70
N ARG A 79 2.09 -21.52 -24.58
CA ARG A 79 2.00 -20.71 -23.38
C ARG A 79 0.98 -19.61 -23.55
N THR A 80 0.10 -19.43 -22.58
CA THR A 80 -0.80 -18.28 -22.52
C THR A 80 -0.01 -17.01 -22.27
N VAL A 81 -0.36 -15.92 -22.96
CA VAL A 81 0.24 -14.59 -22.75
C VAL A 81 -0.67 -13.82 -21.79
N ASN A 82 -0.10 -13.44 -20.65
CA ASN A 82 -0.75 -12.56 -19.70
C ASN A 82 -0.49 -11.11 -20.10
N ASN A 83 -1.54 -10.38 -20.43
CA ASN A 83 -1.48 -8.98 -20.87
C ASN A 83 -1.86 -7.99 -19.77
N ASN A 84 -2.25 -8.48 -18.58
CA ASN A 84 -2.66 -7.62 -17.49
C ASN A 84 -1.53 -6.68 -17.04
N LEU A 85 -1.89 -5.42 -16.83
CA LEU A 85 -1.06 -4.40 -16.19
C LEU A 85 -1.59 -4.14 -14.78
N ALA A 86 -0.68 -3.84 -13.87
CA ALA A 86 -1.08 -3.45 -12.52
C ALA A 86 -1.78 -2.09 -12.53
N PRO A 87 -2.71 -1.85 -11.60
CA PRO A 87 -3.30 -0.54 -11.39
C PRO A 87 -2.23 0.52 -11.09
N THR A 88 -2.54 1.77 -11.34
CA THR A 88 -1.67 2.91 -11.05
C THR A 88 -2.27 3.74 -9.92
N VAL A 89 -1.46 4.10 -8.93
CA VAL A 89 -1.80 5.08 -7.88
C VAL A 89 -1.05 6.38 -8.21
N THR A 90 -1.81 7.44 -8.45
CA THR A 90 -1.27 8.79 -8.69
C THR A 90 -1.45 9.64 -7.45
N CYS A 91 -0.36 10.11 -6.89
CA CYS A 91 -0.31 10.96 -5.70
C CYS A 91 0.75 12.06 -5.93
N SER A 92 0.56 13.25 -5.34
CA SER A 92 1.53 14.34 -5.45
C SER A 92 2.87 14.01 -4.78
N GLN A 93 2.85 13.16 -3.75
CA GLN A 93 4.04 12.63 -3.10
C GLN A 93 4.45 11.31 -3.75
N ALA A 94 5.71 11.16 -4.13
CA ALA A 94 6.24 9.90 -4.63
C ALA A 94 6.17 8.80 -3.56
N SER A 95 6.01 7.54 -3.97
CA SER A 95 6.06 6.41 -3.04
C SER A 95 7.40 6.37 -2.32
N GLY A 96 7.38 6.15 -1.01
CA GLY A 96 8.55 6.20 -0.13
C GLY A 96 8.82 7.58 0.48
N THR A 97 8.07 8.63 0.10
CA THR A 97 8.26 9.97 0.66
C THR A 97 7.97 10.00 2.15
N ASN A 98 8.86 10.64 2.91
CA ASN A 98 8.63 10.96 4.32
C ASN A 98 7.94 12.33 4.42
N LEU A 99 6.74 12.34 4.97
CA LEU A 99 5.89 13.53 5.17
C LEU A 99 6.34 14.41 6.36
N GLY A 100 7.40 13.99 7.06
CA GLY A 100 7.92 14.66 8.26
C GLY A 100 7.07 14.42 9.51
N THR A 101 7.35 15.23 10.54
CA THR A 101 6.66 15.14 11.83
C THR A 101 5.26 15.76 11.74
N LYS A 102 4.28 15.06 12.31
CA LYS A 102 2.87 15.45 12.41
C LYS A 102 2.45 15.55 13.87
N ASN A 103 1.97 16.71 14.25
CA ASN A 103 1.37 16.98 15.57
C ASN A 103 -0.14 17.25 15.49
N THR A 104 -0.67 17.31 14.28
CA THR A 104 -2.10 17.44 13.98
C THR A 104 -2.50 16.46 12.90
N GLY A 105 -3.79 16.18 12.77
CA GLY A 105 -4.33 15.38 11.67
C GLY A 105 -4.01 16.00 10.32
N PHE A 106 -3.90 15.16 9.30
CA PHE A 106 -3.59 15.52 7.93
C PHE A 106 -4.32 14.61 6.94
N SER A 107 -4.24 14.92 5.66
CA SER A 107 -4.83 14.11 4.60
C SER A 107 -3.92 14.03 3.38
N ILE A 108 -4.15 13.00 2.57
CA ILE A 108 -3.42 12.77 1.32
C ILE A 108 -4.45 12.55 0.21
N ASP A 109 -4.36 13.37 -0.83
CA ASP A 109 -5.18 13.22 -2.04
C ASP A 109 -4.46 12.35 -3.06
N TYR A 110 -5.20 11.44 -3.68
CA TYR A 110 -4.71 10.53 -4.70
C TYR A 110 -5.83 10.11 -5.65
N SER A 111 -5.45 9.57 -6.79
CA SER A 111 -6.37 8.89 -7.71
C SER A 111 -5.81 7.54 -8.11
N VAL A 112 -6.68 6.68 -8.60
CA VAL A 112 -6.29 5.37 -9.12
C VAL A 112 -6.88 5.18 -10.51
N SER A 113 -6.15 4.45 -11.35
CA SER A 113 -6.60 4.02 -12.66
C SER A 113 -6.01 2.67 -12.99
N ASP A 114 -6.66 1.94 -13.85
CA ASP A 114 -6.15 0.70 -14.40
C ASP A 114 -5.93 0.87 -15.91
N PRO A 115 -4.74 0.52 -16.44
CA PRO A 115 -4.44 0.69 -17.87
C PRO A 115 -5.27 -0.22 -18.78
N ASP A 116 -5.75 -1.35 -18.26
CA ASP A 116 -6.56 -2.32 -19.00
C ASP A 116 -8.07 -2.07 -18.78
N GLY A 117 -8.43 -1.12 -17.90
CA GLY A 117 -9.81 -0.80 -17.57
C GLY A 117 -10.44 -1.76 -16.57
N ASP A 118 -9.64 -2.57 -15.90
CA ASP A 118 -10.12 -3.49 -14.86
C ASP A 118 -10.66 -2.73 -13.64
N THR A 119 -11.58 -3.35 -12.92
CA THR A 119 -12.11 -2.79 -11.67
C THR A 119 -11.06 -2.82 -10.58
N VAL A 120 -10.80 -1.67 -9.97
CA VAL A 120 -9.79 -1.52 -8.93
C VAL A 120 -10.42 -1.44 -7.55
N THR A 121 -10.01 -2.32 -6.65
CA THR A 121 -10.30 -2.22 -5.21
C THR A 121 -9.14 -1.55 -4.51
N VAL A 122 -9.45 -0.53 -3.71
CA VAL A 122 -8.47 0.23 -2.93
C VAL A 122 -8.57 -0.12 -1.45
N LYS A 123 -7.41 -0.29 -0.81
CA LYS A 123 -7.27 -0.40 0.65
C LYS A 123 -6.34 0.69 1.15
N GLU A 124 -6.82 1.47 2.12
CA GLU A 124 -6.03 2.44 2.86
C GLU A 124 -5.67 1.85 4.22
N ALA A 125 -4.40 1.88 4.60
CA ALA A 125 -3.95 1.33 5.87
C ALA A 125 -2.87 2.20 6.54
N ILE A 126 -2.82 2.15 7.87
CA ILE A 126 -1.76 2.71 8.70
C ILE A 126 -1.10 1.53 9.41
N ASP A 127 0.21 1.34 9.24
CA ASP A 127 1.00 0.25 9.82
C ASP A 127 0.40 -1.15 9.56
N GLY A 128 -0.23 -1.32 8.39
CA GLY A 128 -0.90 -2.54 7.98
C GLY A 128 -2.34 -2.69 8.49
N GLU A 129 -2.80 -1.87 9.42
CA GLU A 129 -4.20 -1.84 9.86
C GLU A 129 -5.07 -1.10 8.83
N VAL A 130 -6.00 -1.83 8.22
CA VAL A 130 -6.89 -1.28 7.19
C VAL A 130 -7.89 -0.31 7.81
N LYS A 131 -7.91 0.92 7.30
CA LYS A 131 -8.84 1.98 7.73
C LYS A 131 -10.04 2.10 6.80
N ARG A 132 -9.85 1.86 5.50
CA ARG A 132 -10.92 1.90 4.50
C ARG A 132 -10.65 0.92 3.38
N THR A 133 -11.71 0.30 2.85
CA THR A 133 -11.68 -0.49 1.61
C THR A 133 -12.86 -0.10 0.75
N PHE A 134 -12.64 0.12 -0.55
CA PHE A 134 -13.69 0.50 -1.50
C PHE A 134 -13.30 0.19 -2.93
N THR A 135 -14.28 0.15 -3.83
CA THR A 135 -14.05 0.07 -5.27
C THR A 135 -13.87 1.49 -5.84
N ALA A 136 -12.78 1.70 -6.56
CA ALA A 136 -12.48 3.01 -7.13
C ALA A 136 -13.25 3.25 -8.43
N THR A 137 -13.64 4.51 -8.63
CA THR A 137 -14.16 5.03 -9.90
C THR A 137 -13.02 5.72 -10.64
N PRO A 138 -12.70 5.36 -11.89
CA PRO A 138 -11.64 6.00 -12.66
C PRO A 138 -11.83 7.52 -12.76
N GLY A 139 -10.74 8.27 -12.65
CA GLY A 139 -10.73 9.73 -12.73
C GLY A 139 -11.23 10.46 -11.47
N THR A 140 -11.61 9.72 -10.41
CA THR A 140 -12.02 10.31 -9.13
C THR A 140 -10.80 10.55 -8.25
N THR A 141 -10.71 11.72 -7.63
CA THR A 141 -9.76 12.01 -6.56
C THR A 141 -10.33 11.54 -5.23
N TYR A 142 -9.56 10.77 -4.52
CA TYR A 142 -9.86 10.27 -3.16
C TYR A 142 -8.94 10.95 -2.16
N THR A 143 -9.43 11.09 -0.95
CA THR A 143 -8.66 11.64 0.17
C THR A 143 -8.51 10.56 1.24
N PHE A 144 -7.26 10.17 1.55
CA PHE A 144 -6.94 9.37 2.73
C PHE A 144 -6.85 10.30 3.94
N GLN A 145 -7.83 10.24 4.82
CA GLN A 145 -7.94 11.11 5.99
C GLN A 145 -7.28 10.45 7.21
N VAL A 146 -6.23 11.07 7.71
CA VAL A 146 -5.59 10.73 8.99
C VAL A 146 -5.92 11.85 9.98
N THR A 147 -7.21 12.02 10.28
CA THR A 147 -7.75 13.13 11.06
C THR A 147 -8.61 12.61 12.21
N GLY A 148 -8.94 13.48 13.16
CA GLY A 148 -9.86 13.18 14.26
C GLY A 148 -9.46 11.89 15.00
N GLU A 149 -10.44 10.98 15.13
CA GLU A 149 -10.25 9.71 15.85
C GLU A 149 -9.15 8.84 15.25
N THR A 150 -9.03 8.79 13.93
CA THR A 150 -7.98 8.01 13.25
C THR A 150 -6.59 8.49 13.69
N PHE A 151 -6.34 9.82 13.67
CA PHE A 151 -5.08 10.37 14.11
C PHE A 151 -4.83 10.16 15.61
N MET A 152 -5.87 10.28 16.43
CA MET A 152 -5.77 10.11 17.88
C MET A 152 -5.35 8.69 18.29
N LYS A 153 -5.82 7.67 17.57
CA LYS A 153 -5.51 6.25 17.83
C LYS A 153 -4.10 5.84 17.43
N VAL A 154 -3.46 6.58 16.53
CA VAL A 154 -2.05 6.34 16.17
C VAL A 154 -1.16 6.78 17.33
N LEU A 155 -0.24 5.94 17.78
CA LEU A 155 0.70 6.28 18.86
C LEU A 155 1.75 7.30 18.39
N ASN A 156 2.54 7.87 19.32
CA ASN A 156 3.73 8.63 18.93
C ASN A 156 4.79 7.67 18.37
N GLY A 157 5.49 8.09 17.33
CA GLY A 157 6.53 7.29 16.66
C GLY A 157 6.46 7.38 15.15
N ASP A 158 7.23 6.51 14.48
CA ASP A 158 7.28 6.41 13.04
C ASP A 158 6.18 5.48 12.52
N HIS A 159 5.54 5.90 11.44
CA HIS A 159 4.38 5.23 10.86
C HIS A 159 4.46 5.16 9.34
N THR A 160 3.75 4.17 8.79
CA THR A 160 3.61 3.97 7.35
C THR A 160 2.15 4.08 6.94
N LEU A 161 1.85 4.97 6.00
CA LEU A 161 0.60 4.94 5.25
C LEU A 161 0.77 4.07 4.02
N THR A 162 -0.20 3.22 3.72
CA THR A 162 -0.24 2.46 2.47
C THR A 162 -1.57 2.66 1.77
N ILE A 163 -1.49 2.89 0.47
CA ILE A 163 -2.62 2.85 -0.46
C ILE A 163 -2.35 1.69 -1.39
N THR A 164 -3.12 0.61 -1.26
CA THR A 164 -3.00 -0.57 -2.11
C THR A 164 -4.14 -0.57 -3.11
N ALA A 165 -3.82 -0.54 -4.39
CA ALA A 165 -4.75 -0.69 -5.50
C ALA A 165 -4.61 -2.11 -6.06
N ASN A 166 -5.72 -2.85 -6.16
CA ASN A 166 -5.78 -4.25 -6.61
C ASN A 166 -6.83 -4.41 -7.70
N ASP A 167 -6.47 -5.00 -8.83
CA ASP A 167 -7.35 -5.35 -9.97
C ASP A 167 -7.80 -6.81 -9.96
N THR A 168 -7.63 -7.53 -8.84
CA THR A 168 -7.82 -8.97 -8.65
C THR A 168 -6.71 -9.86 -9.20
N LYS A 169 -5.81 -9.33 -10.03
CA LYS A 169 -4.72 -10.06 -10.68
C LYS A 169 -3.35 -9.55 -10.22
N MET A 170 -3.25 -8.23 -9.99
CA MET A 170 -2.02 -7.55 -9.58
C MET A 170 -2.30 -6.43 -8.57
N ASP A 171 -1.29 -6.12 -7.77
CA ASP A 171 -1.33 -5.05 -6.78
C ASP A 171 -0.33 -3.94 -7.13
N THR A 172 -0.73 -2.70 -6.85
CA THR A 172 0.19 -1.57 -6.72
C THR A 172 0.09 -1.01 -5.31
N VAL A 173 1.22 -0.87 -4.63
CA VAL A 173 1.31 -0.33 -3.28
C VAL A 173 2.05 0.99 -3.29
N HIS A 174 1.36 2.06 -2.91
CA HIS A 174 1.94 3.38 -2.68
C HIS A 174 2.15 3.58 -1.18
N LYS A 175 3.39 3.87 -0.77
CA LYS A 175 3.77 4.02 0.64
C LYS A 175 4.18 5.45 0.92
N LEU A 176 3.76 5.99 2.07
CA LEU A 176 4.24 7.25 2.60
C LEU A 176 4.62 7.06 4.07
N LEU A 177 5.62 7.77 4.53
CA LEU A 177 6.12 7.68 5.89
C LEU A 177 5.79 8.98 6.64
N PHE A 178 5.53 8.90 7.92
CA PHE A 178 5.43 10.07 8.78
C PHE A 178 5.83 9.71 10.22
N LYS A 179 6.24 10.72 10.98
CA LYS A 179 6.43 10.59 12.42
C LYS A 179 5.30 11.31 13.13
N LYS A 180 4.55 10.63 14.00
CA LYS A 180 3.65 11.34 14.93
C LYS A 180 4.39 11.75 16.17
N GLU A 181 4.23 13.01 16.57
CA GLU A 181 4.85 13.55 17.77
C GLU A 181 3.88 14.53 18.43
N ILE A 182 3.13 14.06 19.40
CA ILE A 182 2.27 14.86 20.27
C ILE A 182 2.96 14.97 21.61
N THR A 183 3.38 16.18 21.96
CA THR A 183 4.08 16.47 23.22
C THR A 183 3.12 16.97 24.30
N ALA A 184 1.93 17.39 23.91
CA ALA A 184 0.87 17.81 24.84
C ALA A 184 -0.52 17.49 24.25
N ALA A 185 -1.45 17.12 25.10
CA ALA A 185 -2.85 16.97 24.78
C ALA A 185 -3.68 17.67 25.88
N MET A 186 -4.74 18.37 25.45
CA MET A 186 -5.69 18.97 26.36
C MET A 186 -7.10 18.47 25.98
N ILE A 187 -7.83 18.03 26.98
CA ILE A 187 -9.23 17.64 26.86
C ILE A 187 -10.04 18.57 27.75
N THR A 188 -10.96 19.32 27.16
CA THR A 188 -11.89 20.18 27.90
C THR A 188 -13.32 19.74 27.54
N LEU A 189 -14.18 19.56 28.56
CA LEU A 189 -15.58 19.34 28.29
C LEU A 189 -16.19 20.66 27.78
N THR A 190 -16.85 20.61 26.63
CA THR A 190 -17.50 21.78 26.02
C THR A 190 -18.75 22.18 26.75
N GLU A 191 -19.42 21.20 27.36
CA GLU A 191 -20.59 21.40 28.18
C GLU A 191 -20.32 20.94 29.62
N PRO A 192 -20.67 21.73 30.65
CA PRO A 192 -20.59 21.31 32.05
C PRO A 192 -21.49 20.11 32.30
N VAL A 193 -21.06 19.21 33.20
CA VAL A 193 -21.97 18.18 33.73
C VAL A 193 -23.01 18.84 34.65
N GLU A 194 -24.27 18.64 34.34
CA GLU A 194 -25.37 19.18 35.16
C GLU A 194 -25.46 18.48 36.52
N ALA A 195 -25.71 19.25 37.56
CA ALA A 195 -25.95 18.76 38.90
C ALA A 195 -27.08 19.54 39.56
N ASP A 196 -27.87 18.86 40.37
CA ASP A 196 -29.06 19.45 41.07
C ASP A 196 -28.66 20.45 42.18
N ALA A 197 -27.41 20.39 42.60
CA ALA A 197 -26.84 21.25 43.62
C ALA A 197 -25.39 21.54 43.37
N LYS A 198 -24.81 22.50 44.09
CA LYS A 198 -23.40 22.83 44.06
C LYS A 198 -22.55 21.61 44.36
N ILE A 199 -21.62 21.31 43.46
CA ILE A 199 -20.70 20.19 43.60
C ILE A 199 -19.59 20.59 44.57
N ALA A 200 -19.50 19.92 45.71
CA ALA A 200 -18.47 20.12 46.70
C ALA A 200 -17.29 19.11 46.56
N VAL A 201 -17.58 17.96 45.95
CA VAL A 201 -16.61 16.87 45.81
C VAL A 201 -16.78 16.24 44.41
N CYS A 202 -15.68 15.93 43.77
CA CYS A 202 -15.72 15.10 42.57
C CYS A 202 -14.71 13.97 42.66
N VAL A 203 -14.98 12.91 41.88
CA VAL A 203 -14.03 11.82 41.62
C VAL A 203 -13.81 11.76 40.11
N LEU A 204 -12.57 11.91 39.68
CA LEU A 204 -12.19 11.76 38.30
C LEU A 204 -11.21 10.62 38.21
N SER A 205 -11.46 9.65 37.34
CA SER A 205 -10.55 8.56 37.04
C SER A 205 -10.06 8.65 35.60
N VAL A 206 -8.75 8.47 35.42
CA VAL A 206 -8.12 8.34 34.12
C VAL A 206 -7.67 6.90 33.98
N ASN A 207 -8.22 6.21 32.97
CA ASN A 207 -7.85 4.84 32.68
C ASN A 207 -6.83 4.83 31.54
N GLY A 208 -5.60 4.45 31.83
CA GLY A 208 -4.50 4.43 30.87
C GLY A 208 -3.13 4.41 31.55
N SER A 209 -2.07 4.39 30.73
CA SER A 209 -0.69 4.52 31.18
C SER A 209 -0.21 5.94 30.94
N ILE A 210 0.19 6.63 32.00
CA ILE A 210 0.78 7.96 31.95
C ILE A 210 2.30 7.76 32.03
N PRO A 211 3.09 8.14 30.99
CA PRO A 211 4.54 8.08 31.05
C PRO A 211 5.08 8.84 32.26
N ALA A 212 6.16 8.33 32.87
CA ALA A 212 6.73 8.93 34.09
C ALA A 212 7.29 10.36 33.89
N ASP A 213 7.68 10.67 32.66
CA ASP A 213 8.20 11.97 32.22
C ASP A 213 7.11 12.91 31.67
N ALA A 214 5.86 12.48 31.62
CA ALA A 214 4.76 13.30 31.15
C ALA A 214 4.41 14.40 32.18
N ASN A 215 4.29 15.63 31.71
CA ASN A 215 3.72 16.73 32.49
C ASN A 215 2.18 16.60 32.50
N PHE A 216 1.68 15.65 33.28
CA PHE A 216 0.25 15.37 33.42
C PHE A 216 -0.38 16.31 34.43
N LYS A 217 -1.36 17.10 34.00
CA LYS A 217 -2.14 18.02 34.85
C LYS A 217 -3.64 17.78 34.62
N VAL A 218 -4.39 17.77 35.69
CA VAL A 218 -5.87 17.71 35.66
C VAL A 218 -6.43 18.87 36.50
N GLU A 219 -7.32 19.64 35.89
CA GLU A 219 -8.00 20.73 36.54
C GLU A 219 -9.50 20.52 36.43
N VAL A 220 -10.23 20.87 37.47
CA VAL A 220 -11.69 20.79 37.56
C VAL A 220 -12.24 22.11 38.03
N THR A 221 -13.51 22.38 37.72
CA THR A 221 -14.22 23.55 38.20
C THR A 221 -15.62 23.16 38.64
N ASN A 222 -16.16 23.73 39.72
CA ASN A 222 -17.53 23.56 40.16
C ASN A 222 -18.43 24.78 39.82
N ASN A 223 -17.85 25.77 39.15
CA ASN A 223 -18.57 26.96 38.67
C ASN A 223 -18.36 27.18 37.15
N GLY A 224 -18.33 26.11 36.36
CA GLY A 224 -18.05 26.14 34.92
C GLY A 224 -19.02 26.95 34.07
N LYS A 225 -20.18 27.34 34.61
CA LYS A 225 -21.16 28.21 33.94
C LYS A 225 -20.91 29.71 34.18
N ASP A 226 -19.98 30.06 35.08
CA ASP A 226 -19.66 31.45 35.36
C ASP A 226 -18.89 32.05 34.16
N THR A 227 -19.00 33.39 34.05
CA THR A 227 -18.24 34.12 33.01
C THR A 227 -16.71 33.91 33.14
N THR A 228 -16.24 33.70 34.38
CA THR A 228 -14.83 33.42 34.70
C THR A 228 -14.78 32.23 35.68
N PRO A 229 -14.76 30.99 35.16
CA PRO A 229 -14.67 29.82 36.01
C PRO A 229 -13.36 29.77 36.81
N THR A 230 -13.45 29.27 38.05
CA THR A 230 -12.27 28.99 38.89
C THR A 230 -11.84 27.54 38.71
N TRP A 231 -10.65 27.31 38.19
CA TRP A 231 -10.11 25.97 37.99
C TRP A 231 -9.22 25.56 39.15
N GLU A 232 -9.41 24.35 39.66
CA GLU A 232 -8.63 23.76 40.74
C GLU A 232 -7.83 22.55 40.24
N ASP A 233 -6.57 22.49 40.63
CA ASP A 233 -5.69 21.36 40.28
C ASP A 233 -6.07 20.13 41.13
N CYS A 234 -6.57 19.09 40.48
CA CYS A 234 -6.89 17.80 41.09
C CYS A 234 -5.93 16.67 40.67
N THR A 235 -4.80 17.00 40.07
CA THR A 235 -3.85 16.03 39.52
C THR A 235 -3.47 14.94 40.51
N ASN A 236 -3.17 15.30 41.77
CA ASN A 236 -2.78 14.32 42.77
C ASN A 236 -3.98 13.41 43.16
N ALA A 237 -5.17 13.95 43.28
CA ALA A 237 -6.38 13.19 43.57
C ALA A 237 -6.62 12.12 42.48
N VAL A 238 -6.47 12.50 41.20
CA VAL A 238 -6.60 11.59 40.06
C VAL A 238 -5.51 10.51 40.08
N LYS A 239 -4.25 10.86 40.33
CA LYS A 239 -3.14 9.91 40.38
C LYS A 239 -3.27 8.89 41.51
N THR A 240 -3.85 9.29 42.62
CA THR A 240 -4.00 8.45 43.84
C THR A 240 -5.37 7.80 43.99
N GLY A 241 -6.30 8.14 43.08
CA GLY A 241 -7.68 7.59 43.11
C GLY A 241 -8.50 8.05 44.29
N VAL A 242 -8.22 9.26 44.80
CA VAL A 242 -8.98 9.85 45.94
C VAL A 242 -9.90 10.97 45.47
N ASN A 243 -10.84 11.37 46.34
CA ASN A 243 -11.74 12.47 46.05
C ASN A 243 -11.02 13.80 46.01
N HIS A 244 -11.39 14.67 45.05
CA HIS A 244 -11.05 16.09 45.08
C HIS A 244 -12.20 16.86 45.78
N VAL A 245 -11.82 17.62 46.79
CA VAL A 245 -12.76 18.50 47.51
C VAL A 245 -12.53 19.92 47.03
N PHE A 246 -13.56 20.54 46.45
CA PHE A 246 -13.46 21.90 45.95
C PHE A 246 -13.23 22.89 47.08
N THR A 247 -12.29 23.80 46.91
CA THR A 247 -12.03 24.92 47.79
C THR A 247 -12.87 26.14 47.41
N ASN A 248 -13.27 26.21 46.14
CA ASN A 248 -14.19 27.24 45.67
C ASN A 248 -15.57 27.05 46.27
N SER A 249 -15.99 28.00 47.07
CA SER A 249 -17.28 28.00 47.78
C SER A 249 -18.36 28.88 47.15
N THR A 250 -18.06 29.57 46.05
CA THR A 250 -19.00 30.47 45.37
C THR A 250 -19.84 29.79 44.30
#